data_43c707db68a430c7fa4a539d740710ed
#
_entry.id   43c707db68a430c7fa4a539d740710ed
#
_cell.length_a   1.000
_cell.length_b   1.000
_cell.length_c   1.000
_cell.angle_alpha   90.00
_cell.angle_beta   90.00
_cell.angle_gamma   90.00
#
_symmetry.space_group_name_H-M   'P 1'
#
loop_
_entity.id
_entity.type
_entity.pdbx_description
1 polymer ?
#
loop_
_entity_poly.entity_id
_entity_poly.type
_entity_poly.pdbx_seq_one_letter_code
_entity_poly.pdbx_strand_id
1 'polypeptide(L)'
;MKVVWVVEAICLSGGVRVVVECAEGLASRGHDVRIVTKDPGDGWIRTAVPVERVDTFEAGNFPEADVAIATWFPTVVPTVRAARFRRVFHLCQGYEGLQSFLAPRLAEIEEAYAQPVPKIVVSPHLTEMLRERFPGRYHLLPPSIRADSFRPVPGGREGPA
;
A
#
# COMPACT_ATOMS: atom_id res chain seq x y z
N MET A 1 -16.68 -8.05 -0.96
CA MET A 1 -15.48 -8.87 -0.70
C MET A 1 -14.86 -8.39 0.61
N LYS A 2 -14.15 -9.30 1.29
CA LYS A 2 -13.28 -8.94 2.43
C LYS A 2 -11.90 -8.58 1.91
N VAL A 3 -11.41 -7.39 2.23
CA VAL A 3 -10.12 -6.86 1.77
C VAL A 3 -9.29 -6.45 2.98
N VAL A 4 -8.04 -6.89 3.04
CA VAL A 4 -7.10 -6.46 4.07
C VAL A 4 -5.93 -5.71 3.45
N TRP A 5 -5.61 -4.54 3.99
CA TRP A 5 -4.40 -3.80 3.72
C TRP A 5 -3.37 -4.14 4.80
N VAL A 6 -2.18 -4.54 4.39
CA VAL A 6 -1.09 -4.88 5.31
C VAL A 6 -0.05 -3.78 5.27
N VAL A 7 0.05 -3.05 6.36
CA VAL A 7 0.88 -1.84 6.51
C VAL A 7 1.84 -2.04 7.67
N GLU A 8 3.13 -1.80 7.49
CA GLU A 8 4.12 -1.97 8.56
C GLU A 8 3.83 -1.03 9.73
N ALA A 9 3.66 0.25 9.42
CA ALA A 9 3.34 1.28 10.40
C ALA A 9 2.48 2.39 9.77
N ILE A 10 1.55 2.93 10.54
CA ILE A 10 0.75 4.10 10.14
C ILE A 10 1.49 5.38 10.54
N CYS A 11 2.63 5.62 9.90
CA CYS A 11 3.46 6.82 10.10
C CYS A 11 3.05 7.97 9.19
N LEU A 12 3.43 9.19 9.55
CA LEU A 12 3.18 10.39 8.73
C LEU A 12 3.92 10.28 7.39
N SER A 13 3.22 9.83 6.38
CA SER A 13 3.77 9.69 5.01
C SER A 13 2.67 9.77 3.97
N GLY A 14 3.04 10.23 2.76
CA GLY A 14 2.15 10.23 1.60
C GLY A 14 1.71 8.82 1.20
N GLY A 15 2.59 7.84 1.35
CA GLY A 15 2.28 6.45 1.03
C GLY A 15 1.18 5.86 1.90
N VAL A 16 1.25 6.09 3.22
CA VAL A 16 0.19 5.66 4.15
C VAL A 16 -1.13 6.38 3.86
N ARG A 17 -1.08 7.67 3.53
CA ARG A 17 -2.28 8.42 3.15
C ARG A 17 -2.98 7.80 1.95
N VAL A 18 -2.25 7.46 0.89
CA VAL A 18 -2.80 6.79 -0.29
C VAL A 18 -3.46 5.47 0.09
N VAL A 19 -2.84 4.68 0.97
CA VAL A 19 -3.41 3.41 1.45
C VAL A 19 -4.73 3.65 2.16
N VAL A 20 -4.79 4.59 3.09
CA VAL A 20 -6.01 4.91 3.84
C VAL A 20 -7.12 5.40 2.90
N GLU A 21 -6.82 6.31 1.98
CA GLU A 21 -7.79 6.81 1.01
C GLU A 21 -8.32 5.70 0.09
N CYS A 22 -7.46 4.78 -0.35
CA CYS A 22 -7.88 3.61 -1.12
C CYS A 22 -8.75 2.65 -0.29
N ALA A 23 -8.39 2.41 0.96
CA ALA A 23 -9.16 1.56 1.87
C ALA A 23 -10.56 2.13 2.11
N GLU A 24 -10.67 3.44 2.39
CA GLU A 24 -11.94 4.14 2.54
C GLU A 24 -12.76 4.12 1.23
N GLY A 25 -12.09 4.30 0.09
CA GLY A 25 -12.72 4.21 -1.21
C GLY A 25 -13.31 2.82 -1.53
N LEU A 26 -12.68 1.75 -1.08
CA LEU A 26 -13.22 0.39 -1.18
C LEU A 26 -14.37 0.18 -0.18
N ALA A 27 -14.22 0.65 1.05
CA ALA A 27 -15.27 0.55 2.07
C ALA A 27 -16.55 1.29 1.64
N SER A 28 -16.42 2.49 1.06
CA SER A 28 -17.56 3.25 0.53
C SER A 28 -18.29 2.57 -0.63
N ARG A 29 -17.63 1.61 -1.30
CA ARG A 29 -18.21 0.76 -2.35
C ARG A 29 -18.81 -0.53 -1.83
N GLY A 30 -18.94 -0.69 -0.51
CA GLY A 30 -19.57 -1.84 0.12
C GLY A 30 -18.65 -3.05 0.30
N HIS A 31 -17.34 -2.87 0.27
CA HIS A 31 -16.40 -3.92 0.66
C HIS A 31 -16.17 -3.91 2.18
N ASP A 32 -15.99 -5.09 2.79
CA ASP A 32 -15.50 -5.23 4.16
C ASP A 32 -13.97 -5.03 4.14
N VAL A 33 -13.52 -3.87 4.59
CA VAL A 33 -12.11 -3.46 4.48
C VAL A 33 -11.52 -3.29 5.87
N ARG A 34 -10.29 -3.78 6.05
CA ARG A 34 -9.52 -3.62 7.28
C ARG A 34 -8.08 -3.26 6.96
N ILE A 35 -7.43 -2.57 7.88
CA ILE A 35 -5.99 -2.31 7.85
C ILE A 35 -5.36 -3.10 8.98
N VAL A 36 -4.37 -3.94 8.67
CA VAL A 36 -3.58 -4.67 9.65
C VAL A 36 -2.18 -4.04 9.71
N THR A 37 -1.73 -3.71 10.90
CA THR A 37 -0.44 -3.03 11.11
C THR A 37 0.22 -3.45 12.42
N LYS A 38 1.55 -3.37 12.49
CA LYS A 38 2.29 -3.53 13.75
C LYS A 38 2.24 -2.26 14.59
N ASP A 39 2.18 -1.10 13.93
CA ASP A 39 2.14 0.19 14.60
C ASP A 39 0.99 1.04 14.04
N PRO A 40 -0.09 1.24 14.81
CA PRO A 40 -1.22 2.07 14.40
C PRO A 40 -0.91 3.58 14.39
N GLY A 41 0.29 3.97 14.83
CA GLY A 41 0.73 5.37 14.86
C GLY A 41 0.10 6.19 15.98
N ASP A 42 0.31 7.49 15.89
CA ASP A 42 -0.12 8.49 16.89
C ASP A 42 -1.48 9.16 16.58
N GLY A 43 -2.17 8.65 15.57
CA GLY A 43 -3.49 9.18 15.18
C GLY A 43 -3.44 10.41 14.27
N TRP A 44 -2.30 10.68 13.59
CA TRP A 44 -2.17 11.79 12.64
C TRP A 44 -3.17 11.71 11.46
N ILE A 45 -3.59 10.49 11.12
CA ILE A 45 -4.63 10.26 10.12
C ILE A 45 -5.81 9.54 10.77
N ARG A 46 -7.01 10.06 10.55
CA ARG A 46 -8.25 9.43 11.00
C ARG A 46 -8.85 8.65 9.84
N THR A 47 -9.37 7.47 10.14
CA THR A 47 -10.07 6.64 9.17
C THR A 47 -11.28 5.96 9.80
N ALA A 48 -12.32 5.76 9.00
CA ALA A 48 -13.48 4.95 9.38
C ALA A 48 -13.23 3.43 9.15
N VAL A 49 -12.14 3.09 8.45
CA VAL A 49 -11.75 1.69 8.23
C VAL A 49 -11.15 1.12 9.52
N PRO A 50 -11.61 -0.05 9.99
CA PRO A 50 -11.02 -0.69 11.16
C PRO A 50 -9.51 -0.91 11.00
N VAL A 51 -8.74 -0.51 12.01
CA VAL A 51 -7.29 -0.71 12.10
C VAL A 51 -7.04 -1.76 13.19
N GLU A 52 -6.45 -2.87 12.81
CA GLU A 52 -6.13 -3.98 13.70
C GLU A 52 -4.61 -4.02 13.93
N ARG A 53 -4.21 -3.87 15.18
CA ARG A 53 -2.80 -4.03 15.58
C ARG A 53 -2.48 -5.51 15.70
N VAL A 54 -1.33 -5.91 15.15
CA VAL A 54 -0.73 -7.24 15.31
C VAL A 54 0.72 -7.10 15.76
N ASP A 55 1.21 -8.06 16.51
CA ASP A 55 2.62 -8.05 16.91
C ASP A 55 3.53 -8.54 15.77
N THR A 56 3.05 -9.52 14.99
CA THR A 56 3.77 -10.10 13.86
C THR A 56 2.82 -10.33 12.68
N PHE A 57 3.37 -10.38 11.46
CA PHE A 57 2.62 -10.73 10.25
C PHE A 57 2.65 -12.25 10.01
N GLU A 58 2.30 -13.02 11.02
CA GLU A 58 2.13 -14.46 10.92
C GLU A 58 0.70 -14.84 10.53
N ALA A 59 0.53 -16.03 9.96
CA ALA A 59 -0.77 -16.48 9.47
C ALA A 59 -1.90 -16.40 10.50
N GLY A 60 -1.60 -16.70 11.77
CA GLY A 60 -2.58 -16.66 12.86
C GLY A 60 -3.08 -15.25 13.22
N ASN A 61 -2.32 -14.24 12.89
CA ASN A 61 -2.61 -12.84 13.22
C ASN A 61 -3.34 -12.08 12.12
N PHE A 62 -3.55 -12.70 10.95
CA PHE A 62 -4.33 -12.09 9.89
C PHE A 62 -5.82 -12.44 10.02
N PRO A 63 -6.72 -11.47 9.80
CA PRO A 63 -8.14 -11.75 9.65
C PRO A 63 -8.42 -12.59 8.40
N GLU A 64 -9.57 -13.24 8.37
CA GLU A 64 -10.06 -13.88 7.14
C GLU A 64 -10.38 -12.81 6.10
N ALA A 65 -9.79 -12.92 4.91
CA ALA A 65 -10.07 -12.03 3.80
C ALA A 65 -9.95 -12.74 2.44
N ASP A 66 -10.66 -12.20 1.43
CA ASP A 66 -10.56 -12.68 0.06
C ASP A 66 -9.27 -12.19 -0.58
N VAL A 67 -8.89 -10.94 -0.28
CA VAL A 67 -7.77 -10.22 -0.89
C VAL A 67 -6.92 -9.57 0.19
N ALA A 68 -5.60 -9.71 0.06
CA ALA A 68 -4.63 -8.93 0.82
C ALA A 68 -3.84 -8.01 -0.11
N ILE A 69 -3.56 -6.79 0.36
CA ILE A 69 -2.71 -5.82 -0.34
C ILE A 69 -1.57 -5.45 0.59
N ALA A 70 -0.39 -6.00 0.32
CA ALA A 70 0.85 -5.65 1.01
C ALA A 70 1.41 -4.36 0.43
N THR A 71 1.93 -3.45 1.28
CA THR A 71 2.21 -2.08 0.86
C THR A 71 3.68 -1.67 0.88
N TRP A 72 4.50 -2.30 1.64
CA TRP A 72 5.92 -2.03 1.76
C TRP A 72 6.67 -3.35 1.85
N PHE A 73 7.91 -3.41 1.41
CA PHE A 73 8.64 -4.67 1.25
C PHE A 73 8.60 -5.60 2.50
N PRO A 74 8.68 -5.13 3.77
CA PRO A 74 8.62 -6.04 4.92
C PRO A 74 7.27 -6.74 5.09
N THR A 75 6.21 -6.22 4.47
CA THR A 75 4.86 -6.81 4.58
C THR A 75 4.59 -7.88 3.52
N VAL A 76 5.33 -7.86 2.40
CA VAL A 76 5.02 -8.67 1.22
C VAL A 76 5.23 -10.16 1.48
N VAL A 77 6.45 -10.54 1.85
CA VAL A 77 6.80 -11.94 2.06
C VAL A 77 5.95 -12.60 3.15
N PRO A 78 5.76 -11.98 4.33
CA PRO A 78 4.88 -12.53 5.35
C PRO A 78 3.43 -12.71 4.88
N THR A 79 2.89 -11.73 4.16
CA THR A 79 1.51 -11.81 3.62
C THR A 79 1.36 -12.96 2.63
N VAL A 80 2.35 -13.17 1.75
CA VAL A 80 2.34 -14.29 0.80
C VAL A 80 2.47 -15.63 1.54
N ARG A 81 3.40 -15.73 2.48
CA ARG A 81 3.65 -16.96 3.26
C ARG A 81 2.48 -17.35 4.17
N ALA A 82 1.68 -16.38 4.58
CA ALA A 82 0.50 -16.66 5.41
C ALA A 82 -0.49 -17.62 4.73
N ALA A 83 -0.54 -17.67 3.39
CA ALA A 83 -1.36 -18.57 2.58
C ALA A 83 -2.87 -18.55 2.95
N ARG A 84 -3.38 -17.45 3.50
CA ARG A 84 -4.75 -17.28 4.00
C ARG A 84 -5.67 -16.54 3.04
N PHE A 85 -5.11 -15.97 1.97
CA PHE A 85 -5.83 -15.09 1.06
C PHE A 85 -5.98 -15.77 -0.31
N ARG A 86 -7.12 -15.58 -0.94
CA ARG A 86 -7.35 -16.08 -2.30
C ARG A 86 -6.46 -15.35 -3.31
N ARG A 87 -6.14 -14.09 -3.03
CA ARG A 87 -5.22 -13.26 -3.84
C ARG A 87 -4.44 -12.32 -2.94
N VAL A 88 -3.16 -12.17 -3.25
CA VAL A 88 -2.28 -11.17 -2.66
C VAL A 88 -1.83 -10.23 -3.76
N PHE A 89 -1.78 -8.94 -3.48
CA PHE A 89 -1.21 -7.90 -4.33
C PHE A 89 -0.10 -7.18 -3.58
N HIS A 90 0.88 -6.66 -4.32
CA HIS A 90 1.89 -5.77 -3.79
C HIS A 90 1.64 -4.36 -4.33
N LEU A 91 1.29 -3.39 -3.47
CA LEU A 91 1.21 -1.98 -3.84
C LEU A 91 2.61 -1.37 -3.83
N CYS A 92 3.11 -1.03 -5.01
CA CYS A 92 4.42 -0.41 -5.21
C CYS A 92 4.24 1.09 -5.46
N GLN A 93 4.61 1.91 -4.49
CA GLN A 93 4.55 3.37 -4.59
C GLN A 93 5.91 3.99 -4.95
N GLY A 94 6.95 3.20 -4.94
CA GLY A 94 8.32 3.46 -5.36
C GLY A 94 9.06 2.13 -5.45
N TYR A 95 10.36 2.19 -5.72
CA TYR A 95 11.25 1.05 -5.56
C TYR A 95 12.29 1.37 -4.49
N GLU A 96 12.14 0.76 -3.34
CA GLU A 96 12.95 1.03 -2.16
C GLU A 96 14.42 0.67 -2.36
N GLY A 97 14.73 -0.24 -3.29
CA GLY A 97 16.09 -0.61 -3.64
C GLY A 97 16.95 0.51 -4.22
N LEU A 98 16.34 1.66 -4.58
CA LEU A 98 17.06 2.88 -4.98
C LEU A 98 17.44 3.78 -3.80
N GLN A 99 16.94 3.48 -2.60
CA GLN A 99 17.17 4.33 -1.42
C GLN A 99 18.46 3.89 -0.72
N SER A 100 19.46 4.75 -0.71
CA SER A 100 20.80 4.43 -0.19
C SER A 100 20.79 4.00 1.29
N PHE A 101 19.92 4.57 2.11
CA PHE A 101 19.76 4.19 3.51
C PHE A 101 19.15 2.78 3.72
N LEU A 102 18.53 2.21 2.70
CA LEU A 102 18.01 0.84 2.70
C LEU A 102 18.96 -0.18 2.04
N ALA A 103 20.15 0.24 1.60
CA ALA A 103 21.12 -0.66 0.99
C ALA A 103 21.44 -1.91 1.83
N PRO A 104 21.53 -1.85 3.18
CA PRO A 104 21.72 -3.05 4.00
C PRO A 104 20.57 -4.06 3.93
N ARG A 105 19.38 -3.64 3.48
CA ARG A 105 18.18 -4.48 3.35
C ARG A 105 17.86 -4.81 1.89
N LEU A 106 18.77 -4.60 0.96
CA LEU A 106 18.50 -4.80 -0.48
C LEU A 106 18.04 -6.23 -0.79
N ALA A 107 18.65 -7.24 -0.18
CA ALA A 107 18.26 -8.63 -0.40
C ALA A 107 16.79 -8.91 0.01
N GLU A 108 16.35 -8.33 1.12
CA GLU A 108 14.96 -8.43 1.60
C GLU A 108 13.99 -7.69 0.66
N ILE A 109 14.40 -6.53 0.15
CA ILE A 109 13.63 -5.77 -0.83
C ILE A 109 13.48 -6.59 -2.12
N GLU A 110 14.57 -7.14 -2.62
CA GLU A 110 14.55 -7.97 -3.84
C GLU A 110 13.71 -9.23 -3.67
N GLU A 111 13.80 -9.91 -2.52
CA GLU A 111 12.92 -11.05 -2.19
C GLU A 111 11.44 -10.65 -2.24
N ALA A 112 11.09 -9.50 -1.68
CA ALA A 112 9.71 -9.00 -1.68
C ALA A 112 9.20 -8.70 -3.10
N TYR A 113 10.01 -8.03 -3.92
CA TYR A 113 9.65 -7.70 -5.30
C TYR A 113 9.66 -8.92 -6.23
N ALA A 114 10.44 -9.95 -5.93
CA ALA A 114 10.48 -11.21 -6.67
C ALA A 114 9.27 -12.11 -6.39
N GLN A 115 8.45 -11.83 -5.36
CA GLN A 115 7.27 -12.64 -5.09
C GLN A 115 6.33 -12.68 -6.31
N PRO A 116 5.76 -13.86 -6.67
CA PRO A 116 4.94 -14.07 -7.86
C PRO A 116 3.51 -13.55 -7.68
N VAL A 117 3.38 -12.37 -7.13
CA VAL A 117 2.09 -11.69 -6.92
C VAL A 117 1.93 -10.52 -7.88
N PRO A 118 0.71 -10.21 -8.33
CA PRO A 118 0.45 -9.02 -9.13
C PRO A 118 0.84 -7.76 -8.37
N LYS A 119 1.47 -6.83 -9.09
CA LYS A 119 1.90 -5.54 -8.55
C LYS A 119 0.95 -4.44 -8.99
N ILE A 120 0.53 -3.63 -8.03
CA ILE A 120 -0.20 -2.38 -8.29
C ILE A 120 0.84 -1.27 -8.24
N VAL A 121 1.00 -0.53 -9.33
CA VAL A 121 2.04 0.51 -9.48
C VAL A 121 1.41 1.87 -9.73
N VAL A 122 2.02 2.91 -9.20
CA VAL A 122 1.45 4.27 -9.18
C VAL A 122 1.82 5.11 -10.40
N SER A 123 2.75 4.68 -11.24
CA SER A 123 3.15 5.43 -12.45
C SER A 123 3.65 4.52 -13.57
N PRO A 124 3.57 5.00 -14.84
CA PRO A 124 4.14 4.28 -15.99
C PRO A 124 5.65 4.05 -15.84
N HIS A 125 6.40 5.08 -15.43
CA HIS A 125 7.86 4.98 -15.22
C HIS A 125 8.22 3.88 -14.21
N LEU A 126 7.53 3.83 -13.07
CA LEU A 126 7.74 2.76 -12.08
C LEU A 126 7.41 1.39 -12.66
N THR A 127 6.37 1.31 -13.51
CA THR A 127 6.00 0.07 -14.18
C THR A 127 7.10 -0.46 -15.09
N GLU A 128 7.70 0.41 -15.91
CA GLU A 128 8.79 0.07 -16.83
C GLU A 128 10.01 -0.41 -16.04
N MET A 129 10.47 0.39 -15.09
CA MET A 129 11.63 0.07 -14.25
C MET A 129 11.48 -1.28 -13.52
N LEU A 130 10.30 -1.54 -12.94
CA LEU A 130 10.09 -2.78 -12.21
C LEU A 130 9.95 -4.00 -13.12
N ARG A 131 9.35 -3.86 -14.30
CA ARG A 131 9.20 -4.96 -15.27
C ARG A 131 10.53 -5.50 -15.77
N GLU A 132 11.49 -4.63 -16.00
CA GLU A 132 12.84 -5.02 -16.43
C GLU A 132 13.53 -5.91 -15.40
N ARG A 133 13.28 -5.65 -14.12
CA ARG A 133 13.97 -6.30 -13.00
C ARG A 133 13.17 -7.47 -12.40
N PHE A 134 11.86 -7.33 -12.34
CA PHE A 134 10.94 -8.29 -11.71
C PHE A 134 9.80 -8.65 -12.66
N PRO A 135 9.95 -9.63 -13.55
CA PRO A 135 8.89 -10.04 -14.46
C PRO A 135 7.59 -10.41 -13.73
N GLY A 136 6.43 -10.08 -14.30
CA GLY A 136 5.17 -10.39 -13.65
C GLY A 136 3.98 -9.58 -14.19
N ARG A 137 2.89 -9.60 -13.44
CA ARG A 137 1.68 -8.82 -13.75
C ARG A 137 1.71 -7.49 -13.04
N TYR A 138 1.42 -6.43 -13.80
CA TYR A 138 1.40 -5.06 -13.31
C TYR A 138 0.07 -4.39 -13.64
N HIS A 139 -0.50 -3.72 -12.65
CA HIS A 139 -1.71 -2.91 -12.77
C HIS A 139 -1.38 -1.47 -12.44
N LEU A 140 -1.52 -0.58 -13.41
CA LEU A 140 -1.30 0.85 -13.19
C LEU A 140 -2.50 1.45 -12.47
N LEU A 141 -2.26 2.02 -11.30
CA LEU A 141 -3.23 2.76 -10.49
C LEU A 141 -2.59 4.09 -10.06
N PRO A 142 -2.68 5.15 -10.87
CA PRO A 142 -2.17 6.46 -10.47
C PRO A 142 -2.87 6.95 -9.20
N PRO A 143 -2.14 7.59 -8.27
CA PRO A 143 -2.76 8.17 -7.09
C PRO A 143 -3.73 9.28 -7.52
N SER A 144 -4.84 9.35 -6.82
CA SER A 144 -5.85 10.39 -7.00
C SER A 144 -5.89 11.30 -5.77
N ILE A 145 -6.47 12.47 -5.92
CA ILE A 145 -6.78 13.38 -4.82
C ILE A 145 -8.29 13.49 -4.66
N ARG A 146 -8.72 13.75 -3.45
CA ARG A 146 -10.13 14.00 -3.14
C ARG A 146 -10.54 15.36 -3.65
N ALA A 147 -11.34 15.42 -4.70
CA ALA A 147 -11.81 16.68 -5.30
C ALA A 147 -12.75 17.49 -4.38
N ASP A 148 -13.34 16.86 -3.36
CA ASP A 148 -14.11 17.54 -2.31
C ASP A 148 -13.22 18.30 -1.33
N SER A 149 -12.00 17.82 -1.08
CA SER A 149 -11.02 18.42 -0.17
C SER A 149 -10.05 19.36 -0.88
N PHE A 150 -9.76 19.13 -2.15
CA PHE A 150 -8.82 19.90 -2.95
C PHE A 150 -9.57 20.58 -4.10
N ARG A 151 -10.11 21.76 -3.84
CA ARG A 151 -10.83 22.56 -4.83
C ARG A 151 -10.03 23.81 -5.17
N PRO A 152 -10.08 24.30 -6.43
CA PRO A 152 -9.58 25.63 -6.75
C PRO A 152 -10.28 26.67 -5.90
N VAL A 153 -9.52 27.56 -5.30
CA VAL A 153 -10.09 28.70 -4.56
C VAL A 153 -10.64 29.69 -5.59
N PRO A 154 -11.95 30.03 -5.56
CA PRO A 154 -12.49 31.07 -6.44
C PRO A 154 -11.72 32.37 -6.20
N GLY A 155 -11.20 33.01 -7.24
CA GLY A 155 -10.34 34.18 -7.15
C GLY A 155 -8.92 33.94 -6.66
N GLY A 156 -8.47 32.68 -6.68
CA GLY A 156 -7.09 32.29 -6.38
C GLY A 156 -6.09 33.06 -7.26
N ARG A 157 -5.02 33.55 -6.64
CA ARG A 157 -3.98 34.40 -7.21
C ARG A 157 -3.60 33.95 -8.62
N GLU A 158 -3.73 34.85 -9.57
CA GLU A 158 -2.86 34.83 -10.74
C GLU A 158 -1.41 34.86 -10.20
N GLY A 159 -0.67 33.76 -10.40
CA GLY A 159 0.72 33.70 -10.03
C GLY A 159 1.48 34.81 -10.75
N PRO A 160 2.60 35.28 -10.22
CA PRO A 160 3.47 36.19 -10.96
C PRO A 160 3.86 35.53 -12.27
N ALA A 161 3.70 36.29 -13.37
CA ALA A 161 4.15 35.93 -14.69
C ALA A 161 5.67 35.70 -14.73
#